data_d0936de10d3540f2de15e8d2b802201e
#
_entry.id   d0936de10d3540f2de15e8d2b802201e
#
_cell.length_a   1.000
_cell.length_b   1.000
_cell.length_c   1.000
_cell.angle_alpha   90.00
_cell.angle_beta   90.00
_cell.angle_gamma   90.00
#
_symmetry.space_group_name_H-M   'P 1'
#
loop_
_entity.id
_entity.type
_entity.pdbx_description
1 polymer ?
#
loop_
_entity_poly.entity_id
_entity_poly.type
_entity_poly.pdbx_seq_one_letter_code
_entity_poly.pdbx_strand_id
1 'polypeptide(L)'
;MDGELEKLLSYELRPEIKSFRSDQNTRYKFLDYFGKVFEKLGVLNLSSNYKKILNIEKSDQVLGIINLNIDGLLKINGAQKLIELEGNVNWFYCSECGMDKESRLIIENEDEYICNSCGQNILKPSIPFIGQEFSQWDLRDSWMMLNRCENLIIFADNFLSPVTISFIDIIERKTKNTTIACSSSMESDFSFERTNFIYDNNEGYLDSINDILGDNLV
;
A
#
# COMPACT_ATOMS: atom_id res chain seq x y z
N MET A 1 14.78 0.39 -1.88
CA MET A 1 14.39 1.50 -0.96
C MET A 1 15.36 1.49 0.20
N ASP A 2 15.83 2.65 0.65
CA ASP A 2 16.70 2.69 1.82
C ASP A 2 15.96 2.13 3.03
N GLY A 3 16.55 1.15 3.71
CA GLY A 3 15.91 0.48 4.86
C GLY A 3 15.51 1.42 6.04
N GLU A 4 15.88 2.69 5.97
CA GLU A 4 15.33 3.74 6.82
C GLU A 4 13.89 4.11 6.46
N LEU A 5 13.51 4.16 5.18
CA LEU A 5 12.14 4.46 4.76
C LEU A 5 11.15 3.35 5.13
N GLU A 6 11.57 2.09 4.99
CA GLU A 6 10.76 0.95 5.45
C GLU A 6 10.51 0.98 6.95
N LYS A 7 11.54 1.28 7.75
CA LYS A 7 11.38 1.46 9.20
C LYS A 7 10.48 2.64 9.54
N LEU A 8 10.59 3.74 8.78
CA LEU A 8 9.85 4.97 9.02
C LEU A 8 8.34 4.81 8.79
N LEU A 9 7.92 3.90 7.92
CA LEU A 9 6.52 3.64 7.59
C LEU A 9 5.97 2.39 8.29
N SER A 10 6.80 1.71 9.12
CA SER A 10 6.38 0.49 9.78
C SER A 10 5.17 0.73 10.69
N TYR A 11 4.24 -0.22 10.70
CA TYR A 11 3.03 -0.16 11.52
C TYR A 11 3.35 0.07 13.01
N GLU A 12 4.46 -0.46 13.48
CA GLU A 12 4.92 -0.39 14.88
C GLU A 12 5.25 1.05 15.35
N LEU A 13 5.60 1.95 14.43
CA LEU A 13 5.90 3.35 14.73
C LEU A 13 4.69 4.26 14.66
N ARG A 14 3.54 3.73 14.24
CA ARG A 14 2.28 4.48 14.19
C ARG A 14 1.68 4.54 15.60
N PRO A 15 1.08 5.65 16.01
CA PRO A 15 0.45 5.74 17.32
C PRO A 15 -0.86 4.95 17.39
N GLU A 16 -1.30 4.64 18.59
CA GLU A 16 -2.70 4.25 18.79
C GLU A 16 -3.63 5.43 18.46
N ILE A 17 -4.74 5.17 17.81
CA ILE A 17 -5.71 6.21 17.42
C ILE A 17 -6.23 7.01 18.62
N LYS A 18 -6.44 6.36 19.76
CA LYS A 18 -6.90 7.02 20.99
C LYS A 18 -5.85 8.00 21.50
N SER A 19 -4.59 7.58 21.57
CA SER A 19 -3.46 8.42 22.01
C SER A 19 -3.24 9.59 21.07
N PHE A 20 -3.31 9.37 19.76
CA PHE A 20 -3.19 10.44 18.78
C PHE A 20 -4.28 11.52 18.95
N ARG A 21 -5.53 11.12 19.27
CA ARG A 21 -6.63 12.04 19.46
C ARG A 21 -6.58 12.81 20.78
N SER A 22 -6.22 12.14 21.86
CA SER A 22 -6.32 12.70 23.23
C SER A 22 -5.04 13.37 23.73
N ASP A 23 -3.86 12.91 23.27
CA ASP A 23 -2.57 13.44 23.74
C ASP A 23 -1.89 14.29 22.67
N GLN A 24 -1.78 15.58 22.95
CA GLN A 24 -1.14 16.56 22.07
C GLN A 24 0.35 16.24 21.82
N ASN A 25 1.05 15.73 22.83
CA ASN A 25 2.49 15.43 22.71
C ASN A 25 2.72 14.21 21.78
N THR A 26 1.90 13.17 21.90
CA THR A 26 1.92 12.01 20.99
C THR A 26 1.65 12.46 19.56
N ARG A 27 0.65 13.32 19.38
CA ARG A 27 0.30 13.87 18.06
C ARG A 27 1.43 14.68 17.46
N TYR A 28 1.99 15.62 18.21
CA TYR A 28 3.10 16.46 17.77
C TYR A 28 4.32 15.63 17.35
N LYS A 29 4.75 14.68 18.18
CA LYS A 29 5.88 13.81 17.87
C LYS A 29 5.65 12.99 16.60
N PHE A 30 4.44 12.49 16.42
CA PHE A 30 4.10 11.73 15.24
C PHE A 30 4.06 12.61 13.98
N LEU A 31 3.48 13.80 14.05
CA LEU A 31 3.40 14.73 12.91
C LEU A 31 4.78 15.25 12.49
N ASP A 32 5.66 15.57 13.44
CA ASP A 32 7.07 15.93 13.15
C ASP A 32 7.79 14.79 12.43
N TYR A 33 7.61 13.58 12.92
CA TYR A 33 8.16 12.39 12.30
C TYR A 33 7.57 12.14 10.90
N PHE A 34 6.24 12.20 10.79
CA PHE A 34 5.52 12.02 9.54
C PHE A 34 5.95 13.05 8.49
N GLY A 35 6.12 14.31 8.86
CA GLY A 35 6.62 15.37 7.98
C GLY A 35 7.98 15.05 7.38
N LYS A 36 8.92 14.56 8.19
CA LYS A 36 10.26 14.15 7.72
C LYS A 36 10.20 12.99 6.73
N VAL A 37 9.29 12.04 6.94
CA VAL A 37 9.06 10.92 6.01
C VAL A 37 8.45 11.44 4.70
N PHE A 38 7.44 12.29 4.81
CA PHE A 38 6.74 12.86 3.67
C PHE A 38 7.68 13.67 2.76
N GLU A 39 8.56 14.48 3.34
CA GLU A 39 9.58 15.23 2.60
C GLU A 39 10.54 14.31 1.85
N LYS A 40 11.00 13.22 2.49
CA LYS A 40 11.86 12.22 1.84
C LYS A 40 11.15 11.53 0.67
N LEU A 41 9.88 11.20 0.82
CA LEU A 41 9.07 10.59 -0.24
C LEU A 41 8.87 11.55 -1.43
N GLY A 42 8.66 12.84 -1.16
CA GLY A 42 8.46 13.87 -2.18
C GLY A 42 9.63 14.09 -3.14
N VAL A 43 10.84 13.66 -2.77
CA VAL A 43 12.05 13.73 -3.62
C VAL A 43 12.39 12.41 -4.30
N LEU A 44 11.66 11.33 -4.02
CA LEU A 44 11.91 10.04 -4.64
C LEU A 44 11.44 10.04 -6.11
N ASN A 45 12.33 9.60 -6.97
CA ASN A 45 11.95 9.26 -8.34
C ASN A 45 11.23 7.91 -8.36
N LEU A 46 10.23 7.81 -9.23
CA LEU A 46 9.53 6.55 -9.48
C LEU A 46 10.53 5.48 -9.93
N SER A 47 10.63 4.38 -9.20
CA SER A 47 11.53 3.29 -9.53
C SER A 47 11.16 2.63 -10.87
N SER A 48 12.09 1.88 -11.46
CA SER A 48 11.81 1.11 -12.67
C SER A 48 10.64 0.14 -12.46
N ASN A 49 10.56 -0.47 -11.30
CA ASN A 49 9.50 -1.42 -10.94
C ASN A 49 8.12 -0.76 -10.91
N TYR A 50 7.98 0.40 -10.29
CA TYR A 50 6.71 1.14 -10.32
C TYR A 50 6.28 1.51 -11.73
N LYS A 51 7.23 1.92 -12.59
CA LYS A 51 6.94 2.24 -14.01
C LYS A 51 6.45 1.01 -14.77
N LYS A 52 7.06 -0.16 -14.54
CA LYS A 52 6.62 -1.43 -15.13
C LYS A 52 5.22 -1.80 -14.64
N ILE A 53 4.93 -1.69 -13.34
CA ILE A 53 3.61 -1.97 -12.76
C ILE A 53 2.55 -1.04 -13.39
N LEU A 54 2.83 0.26 -13.53
CA LEU A 54 1.92 1.20 -14.19
C LEU A 54 1.67 0.87 -15.68
N ASN A 55 2.65 0.31 -16.37
CA ASN A 55 2.47 -0.15 -17.74
C ASN A 55 1.63 -1.42 -17.82
N ILE A 56 1.87 -2.38 -16.92
CA ILE A 56 1.10 -3.62 -16.81
C ILE A 56 -0.37 -3.32 -16.50
N GLU A 57 -0.65 -2.36 -15.62
CA GLU A 57 -2.02 -1.96 -15.27
C GLU A 57 -2.87 -1.53 -16.46
N LYS A 58 -2.26 -0.95 -17.49
CA LYS A 58 -2.97 -0.48 -18.71
C LYS A 58 -3.56 -1.62 -19.53
N SER A 59 -3.08 -2.84 -19.34
CA SER A 59 -3.59 -4.00 -20.04
C SER A 59 -5.04 -4.30 -19.66
N ASP A 60 -5.85 -4.69 -20.63
CA ASP A 60 -7.24 -5.16 -20.41
C ASP A 60 -7.28 -6.49 -19.64
N GLN A 61 -6.18 -7.24 -19.60
CA GLN A 61 -6.05 -8.47 -18.84
C GLN A 61 -5.90 -8.21 -17.33
N VAL A 62 -5.50 -7.00 -16.93
CA VAL A 62 -5.30 -6.63 -15.52
C VAL A 62 -6.59 -6.06 -14.95
N LEU A 63 -7.16 -6.74 -13.98
CA LEU A 63 -8.35 -6.30 -13.25
C LEU A 63 -8.04 -5.08 -12.37
N GLY A 64 -6.85 -5.04 -11.78
CA GLY A 64 -6.38 -3.94 -10.95
C GLY A 64 -5.20 -4.31 -10.07
N ILE A 65 -4.79 -3.35 -9.26
CA ILE A 65 -3.68 -3.43 -8.31
C ILE A 65 -4.24 -3.26 -6.90
N ILE A 66 -3.86 -4.16 -5.99
CA ILE A 66 -4.05 -4.00 -4.55
C ILE A 66 -2.68 -3.63 -3.97
N ASN A 67 -2.53 -2.39 -3.56
CA ASN A 67 -1.29 -1.86 -3.02
C ASN A 67 -1.31 -1.83 -1.49
N LEU A 68 -0.28 -2.39 -0.87
CA LEU A 68 -0.05 -2.36 0.57
C LEU A 68 1.02 -1.32 0.96
N ASN A 69 1.70 -0.72 -0.02
CA ASN A 69 2.62 0.38 0.26
C ASN A 69 1.84 1.67 0.48
N ILE A 70 2.24 2.42 1.49
CA ILE A 70 1.57 3.67 1.88
C ILE A 70 2.21 4.92 1.28
N ASP A 71 3.18 4.77 0.37
CA ASP A 71 3.89 5.87 -0.27
C ASP A 71 3.02 6.72 -1.22
N GLY A 72 1.93 6.15 -1.73
CA GLY A 72 1.02 6.79 -2.67
C GLY A 72 1.61 7.02 -4.07
N LEU A 73 2.80 6.47 -4.36
CA LEU A 73 3.52 6.73 -5.62
C LEU A 73 2.77 6.21 -6.84
N LEU A 74 2.10 5.06 -6.76
CA LEU A 74 1.29 4.56 -7.88
C LEU A 74 0.14 5.52 -8.20
N LYS A 75 -0.55 6.02 -7.19
CA LYS A 75 -1.69 6.93 -7.37
C LYS A 75 -1.30 8.24 -8.01
N ILE A 76 -0.28 8.92 -7.47
CA ILE A 76 0.17 10.22 -8.01
C ILE A 76 0.79 10.10 -9.40
N ASN A 77 1.25 8.91 -9.79
CA ASN A 77 1.79 8.65 -11.14
C ASN A 77 0.75 8.04 -12.10
N GLY A 78 -0.52 8.09 -11.74
CA GLY A 78 -1.63 7.91 -12.67
C GLY A 78 -2.27 6.53 -12.70
N ALA A 79 -1.99 5.66 -11.72
CA ALA A 79 -2.72 4.39 -11.60
C ALA A 79 -4.24 4.62 -11.48
N GLN A 80 -5.02 3.92 -12.28
CA GLN A 80 -6.48 4.06 -12.37
C GLN A 80 -7.20 2.88 -11.69
N LYS A 81 -6.71 1.66 -11.88
CA LYS A 81 -7.29 0.42 -11.33
C LYS A 81 -6.61 0.06 -10.01
N LEU A 82 -6.54 1.00 -9.05
CA LEU A 82 -5.74 0.90 -7.83
C LEU A 82 -6.60 0.91 -6.57
N ILE A 83 -6.37 -0.05 -5.69
CA ILE A 83 -6.86 -0.06 -4.31
C ILE A 83 -5.65 0.12 -3.40
N GLU A 84 -5.60 1.19 -2.62
CA GLU A 84 -4.57 1.44 -1.61
C GLU A 84 -5.08 0.95 -0.25
N LEU A 85 -4.91 -0.35 0.01
CA LEU A 85 -5.54 -1.04 1.13
C LEU A 85 -5.09 -0.51 2.50
N GLU A 86 -3.83 -0.09 2.60
CA GLU A 86 -3.29 0.60 3.77
C GLU A 86 -3.35 2.14 3.64
N GLY A 87 -4.13 2.65 2.68
CA GLY A 87 -4.19 4.08 2.41
C GLY A 87 -2.88 4.63 1.85
N ASN A 88 -2.65 5.94 2.01
CA ASN A 88 -1.39 6.56 1.61
C ASN A 88 -1.07 7.81 2.43
N VAL A 89 0.19 8.24 2.35
CA VAL A 89 0.71 9.40 3.11
C VAL A 89 0.34 10.76 2.53
N ASN A 90 -0.26 10.84 1.34
CA ASN A 90 -0.51 12.11 0.65
C ASN A 90 -1.75 12.84 1.18
N TRP A 91 -2.58 12.16 1.97
CA TRP A 91 -3.84 12.69 2.46
C TRP A 91 -4.01 12.53 3.96
N PHE A 92 -4.64 13.54 4.56
CA PHE A 92 -5.24 13.47 5.89
C PHE A 92 -6.74 13.43 5.74
N TYR A 93 -7.43 12.80 6.66
CA TYR A 93 -8.89 12.76 6.67
C TYR A 93 -9.48 12.94 8.08
N CYS A 94 -10.72 13.39 8.12
CA CYS A 94 -11.53 13.45 9.32
C CYS A 94 -12.36 12.17 9.46
N SER A 95 -12.18 11.43 10.53
CA SER A 95 -12.94 10.20 10.78
C SER A 95 -14.43 10.43 11.10
N GLU A 96 -14.83 11.68 11.38
CA GLU A 96 -16.22 11.99 11.70
C GLU A 96 -17.05 12.40 10.47
N CYS A 97 -16.51 13.25 9.62
CA CYS A 97 -17.26 13.78 8.48
C CYS A 97 -16.68 13.38 7.10
N GLY A 98 -15.58 12.65 7.07
CA GLY A 98 -14.94 12.18 5.83
C GLY A 98 -14.20 13.26 5.03
N MET A 99 -14.15 14.52 5.53
CA MET A 99 -13.40 15.57 4.86
C MET A 99 -11.92 15.20 4.79
N ASP A 100 -11.34 15.34 3.63
CA ASP A 100 -9.92 15.08 3.35
C ASP A 100 -9.16 16.38 3.06
N LYS A 101 -7.86 16.32 3.24
CA LYS A 101 -6.93 17.42 2.99
C LYS A 101 -5.57 16.88 2.61
N GLU A 102 -4.89 17.57 1.69
CA GLU A 102 -3.52 17.19 1.30
C GLU A 102 -2.56 17.27 2.50
N SER A 103 -1.73 16.24 2.64
CA SER A 103 -0.76 16.15 3.75
C SER A 103 0.20 17.34 3.79
N ARG A 104 0.58 17.85 2.62
CA ARG A 104 1.46 19.02 2.50
C ARG A 104 0.93 20.24 3.25
N LEU A 105 -0.37 20.52 3.10
CA LEU A 105 -1.00 21.68 3.76
C LEU A 105 -1.02 21.54 5.28
N ILE A 106 -1.14 20.31 5.79
CA ILE A 106 -1.12 20.01 7.21
C ILE A 106 0.30 20.13 7.78
N ILE A 107 1.30 19.62 7.06
CA ILE A 107 2.70 19.62 7.50
C ILE A 107 3.28 21.03 7.52
N GLU A 108 2.93 21.86 6.54
CA GLU A 108 3.38 23.24 6.43
C GLU A 108 2.72 24.18 7.47
N ASN A 109 1.57 23.78 8.03
CA ASN A 109 0.83 24.59 8.99
C ASN A 109 0.17 23.73 10.08
N GLU A 110 0.81 23.67 11.23
CA GLU A 110 0.36 22.81 12.36
C GLU A 110 -1.05 23.14 12.86
N ASP A 111 -1.57 24.35 12.66
CA ASP A 111 -2.94 24.70 13.04
C ASP A 111 -4.00 24.07 12.12
N GLU A 112 -3.60 23.54 10.98
CA GLU A 112 -4.50 22.97 9.97
C GLU A 112 -4.94 21.53 10.24
N TYR A 113 -4.46 20.89 11.31
CA TYR A 113 -4.87 19.53 11.67
C TYR A 113 -6.27 19.41 12.29
N ILE A 114 -6.92 20.53 12.59
CA ILE A 114 -8.32 20.54 13.03
C ILE A 114 -9.23 20.52 11.80
N CYS A 115 -10.25 19.67 11.83
CA CYS A 115 -11.21 19.60 10.74
C CYS A 115 -12.03 20.87 10.62
N ASN A 116 -11.81 21.65 9.57
CA ASN A 116 -12.53 22.90 9.31
C ASN A 116 -14.00 22.67 8.91
N SER A 117 -14.36 21.46 8.50
CA SER A 117 -15.72 21.12 8.08
C SER A 117 -16.66 20.88 9.27
N CYS A 118 -16.25 20.07 10.24
CA CYS A 118 -17.07 19.78 11.42
C CYS A 118 -16.59 20.46 12.70
N GLY A 119 -15.38 21.01 12.72
CA GLY A 119 -14.79 21.71 13.86
C GLY A 119 -14.53 20.85 15.11
N GLN A 120 -14.83 19.56 15.05
CA GLN A 120 -14.88 18.70 16.23
C GLN A 120 -13.77 17.63 16.28
N ASN A 121 -13.08 17.40 15.19
CA ASN A 121 -12.12 16.30 15.14
C ASN A 121 -10.79 16.69 14.53
N ILE A 122 -9.79 15.90 14.88
CA ILE A 122 -8.43 16.05 14.41
C ILE A 122 -8.27 15.22 13.12
N LEU A 123 -7.73 15.86 12.10
CA LEU A 123 -7.32 15.18 10.88
C LEU A 123 -6.16 14.25 11.17
N LYS A 124 -6.19 13.06 10.62
CA LYS A 124 -5.10 12.08 10.70
C LYS A 124 -4.66 11.65 9.30
N PRO A 125 -3.40 11.23 9.12
CA PRO A 125 -2.97 10.64 7.85
C PRO A 125 -3.87 9.48 7.42
N SER A 126 -4.05 9.33 6.12
CA SER A 126 -4.86 8.26 5.52
C SER A 126 -4.12 6.92 5.52
N ILE A 127 -3.55 6.55 6.67
CA ILE A 127 -2.92 5.25 6.94
C ILE A 127 -3.50 4.67 8.22
N PRO A 128 -3.61 3.34 8.37
CA PRO A 128 -4.11 2.72 9.59
C PRO A 128 -3.16 3.00 10.76
N PHE A 129 -3.70 3.41 11.89
CA PHE A 129 -2.98 3.47 13.16
C PHE A 129 -3.13 2.18 13.94
N ILE A 130 -2.31 1.98 14.98
CA ILE A 130 -2.41 0.80 15.84
C ILE A 130 -3.84 0.67 16.38
N GLY A 131 -4.42 -0.52 16.21
CA GLY A 131 -5.80 -0.82 16.61
C GLY A 131 -6.88 -0.33 15.63
N GLN A 132 -6.51 0.15 14.45
CA GLN A 132 -7.46 0.43 13.38
C GLN A 132 -7.49 -0.72 12.36
N GLU A 133 -8.67 -1.01 11.88
CA GLU A 133 -8.91 -1.92 10.76
C GLU A 133 -8.71 -1.20 9.43
N PHE A 134 -8.53 -1.98 8.38
CA PHE A 134 -8.59 -1.47 7.01
C PHE A 134 -9.98 -0.92 6.69
N SER A 135 -10.06 -0.06 5.68
CA SER A 135 -11.34 0.38 5.13
C SER A 135 -12.16 -0.83 4.68
N GLN A 136 -13.39 -0.95 5.18
CA GLN A 136 -14.29 -2.03 4.78
C GLN A 136 -14.63 -1.99 3.28
N TRP A 137 -14.62 -0.79 2.68
CA TRP A 137 -14.85 -0.61 1.25
C TRP A 137 -13.67 -1.15 0.44
N ASP A 138 -12.44 -0.82 0.82
CA ASP A 138 -11.23 -1.27 0.13
C ASP A 138 -11.03 -2.77 0.29
N LEU A 139 -11.32 -3.33 1.47
CA LEU A 139 -11.34 -4.78 1.69
C LEU A 139 -12.37 -5.47 0.81
N ARG A 140 -13.60 -4.93 0.74
CA ARG A 140 -14.66 -5.49 -0.11
C ARG A 140 -14.25 -5.47 -1.58
N ASP A 141 -13.72 -4.35 -2.05
CA ASP A 141 -13.35 -4.17 -3.45
C ASP A 141 -12.14 -5.05 -3.80
N SER A 142 -11.15 -5.19 -2.89
CA SER A 142 -10.07 -6.17 -3.00
C SER A 142 -10.60 -7.60 -3.09
N TRP A 143 -11.57 -7.95 -2.25
CA TRP A 143 -12.22 -9.25 -2.26
C TRP A 143 -12.97 -9.53 -3.57
N MET A 144 -13.67 -8.54 -4.08
CA MET A 144 -14.36 -8.64 -5.39
C MET A 144 -13.35 -8.85 -6.52
N MET A 145 -12.22 -8.16 -6.50
CA MET A 145 -11.14 -8.32 -7.47
C MET A 145 -10.55 -9.72 -7.42
N LEU A 146 -10.17 -10.21 -6.24
CA LEU A 146 -9.66 -11.57 -6.02
C LEU A 146 -10.64 -12.67 -6.44
N ASN A 147 -11.96 -12.43 -6.25
CA ASN A 147 -12.98 -13.37 -6.70
C ASN A 147 -13.05 -13.51 -8.23
N ARG A 148 -12.71 -12.48 -8.97
CA ARG A 148 -12.81 -12.41 -10.43
C ARG A 148 -11.51 -12.78 -11.14
N CYS A 149 -10.36 -12.58 -10.51
CA CYS A 149 -9.08 -12.86 -11.15
C CYS A 149 -8.86 -14.37 -11.36
N GLU A 150 -8.14 -14.71 -12.41
CA GLU A 150 -7.68 -16.08 -12.69
C GLU A 150 -6.28 -16.34 -12.13
N ASN A 151 -5.46 -15.30 -12.09
CA ASN A 151 -4.12 -15.36 -11.56
C ASN A 151 -3.90 -14.18 -10.60
N LEU A 152 -3.29 -14.44 -9.46
CA LEU A 152 -2.81 -13.43 -8.52
C LEU A 152 -1.30 -13.31 -8.68
N ILE A 153 -0.81 -12.11 -8.95
CA ILE A 153 0.63 -11.83 -9.02
C ILE A 153 0.98 -10.94 -7.84
N ILE A 154 1.92 -11.35 -7.02
CA ILE A 154 2.36 -10.65 -5.83
C ILE A 154 3.80 -10.18 -6.03
N PHE A 155 4.03 -8.90 -5.86
CA PHE A 155 5.37 -8.30 -5.78
C PHE A 155 5.71 -8.06 -4.32
N ALA A 156 6.72 -8.74 -3.82
CA ALA A 156 7.16 -8.61 -2.44
C ALA A 156 8.69 -8.57 -2.38
N ASP A 157 9.26 -7.93 -1.36
CA ASP A 157 10.71 -8.00 -1.14
C ASP A 157 11.09 -9.37 -0.54
N ASN A 158 10.95 -9.53 0.77
CA ASN A 158 11.36 -10.74 1.48
C ASN A 158 10.34 -11.22 2.51
N PHE A 159 9.18 -10.59 2.54
CA PHE A 159 8.15 -10.85 3.55
C PHE A 159 6.75 -10.73 2.96
N LEU A 160 5.87 -11.64 3.38
CA LEU A 160 4.43 -11.57 3.09
C LEU A 160 3.67 -11.13 4.34
N SER A 161 2.91 -10.06 4.22
CA SER A 161 2.03 -9.62 5.31
C SER A 161 0.91 -10.65 5.56
N PRO A 162 0.33 -10.70 6.78
CA PRO A 162 -0.80 -11.58 7.06
C PRO A 162 -1.99 -11.38 6.09
N VAL A 163 -2.22 -10.15 5.63
CA VAL A 163 -3.28 -9.88 4.65
C VAL A 163 -2.94 -10.47 3.28
N THR A 164 -1.68 -10.40 2.86
CA THR A 164 -1.21 -11.01 1.60
C THR A 164 -1.38 -12.53 1.66
N ILE A 165 -1.01 -13.17 2.77
CA ILE A 165 -1.21 -14.61 3.00
C ILE A 165 -2.69 -14.96 2.89
N SER A 166 -3.59 -14.18 3.48
CA SER A 166 -5.03 -14.38 3.37
C SER A 166 -5.53 -14.29 1.92
N PHE A 167 -4.93 -13.44 1.10
CA PHE A 167 -5.28 -13.33 -0.32
C PHE A 167 -4.84 -14.58 -1.10
N ILE A 168 -3.66 -15.12 -0.81
CA ILE A 168 -3.20 -16.39 -1.38
C ILE A 168 -4.14 -17.52 -1.01
N ASP A 169 -4.53 -17.65 0.24
CA ASP A 169 -5.50 -18.65 0.71
C ASP A 169 -6.82 -18.57 -0.04
N ILE A 170 -7.33 -17.37 -0.29
CA ILE A 170 -8.57 -17.16 -1.06
C ILE A 170 -8.42 -17.71 -2.48
N ILE A 171 -7.29 -17.43 -3.14
CA ILE A 171 -7.02 -17.86 -4.51
C ILE A 171 -6.85 -19.38 -4.57
N GLU A 172 -6.10 -19.98 -3.66
CA GLU A 172 -5.87 -21.42 -3.62
C GLU A 172 -7.15 -22.22 -3.38
N ARG A 173 -8.01 -21.77 -2.46
CA ARG A 173 -9.34 -22.38 -2.23
C ARG A 173 -10.22 -22.38 -3.47
N LYS A 174 -9.95 -21.51 -4.43
CA LYS A 174 -10.65 -21.44 -5.73
C LYS A 174 -9.95 -22.21 -6.83
N THR A 175 -8.91 -22.97 -6.49
CA THR A 175 -8.09 -23.72 -7.45
C THR A 175 -7.44 -22.86 -8.54
N LYS A 176 -7.20 -21.57 -8.23
CA LYS A 176 -6.54 -20.61 -9.10
C LYS A 176 -5.05 -20.52 -8.78
N ASN A 177 -4.28 -19.85 -9.63
CA ASN A 177 -2.85 -19.80 -9.49
C ASN A 177 -2.39 -18.50 -8.83
N THR A 178 -1.32 -18.58 -8.05
CA THR A 178 -0.59 -17.44 -7.52
C THR A 178 0.84 -17.47 -8.02
N THR A 179 1.37 -16.32 -8.36
CA THR A 179 2.80 -16.14 -8.64
C THR A 179 3.34 -15.09 -7.69
N ILE A 180 4.38 -15.42 -6.95
CA ILE A 180 5.07 -14.49 -6.05
C ILE A 180 6.42 -14.16 -6.67
N ALA A 181 6.60 -12.90 -7.01
CA ALA A 181 7.85 -12.36 -7.50
C ALA A 181 8.54 -11.58 -6.37
N CYS A 182 9.73 -12.00 -5.98
CA CYS A 182 10.46 -11.42 -4.86
C CYS A 182 11.95 -11.27 -5.14
N SER A 183 12.58 -10.32 -4.44
CA SER A 183 13.98 -9.95 -4.64
C SER A 183 14.97 -10.93 -3.98
N SER A 184 14.52 -11.73 -3.01
CA SER A 184 15.34 -12.71 -2.30
C SER A 184 14.54 -13.97 -1.98
N SER A 185 15.23 -15.06 -1.68
CA SER A 185 14.58 -16.30 -1.24
C SER A 185 13.77 -16.01 0.04
N MET A 186 12.47 -16.23 -0.02
CA MET A 186 11.66 -16.23 1.18
C MET A 186 11.85 -17.54 1.93
N GLU A 187 12.32 -17.48 3.17
CA GLU A 187 12.16 -18.57 4.11
C GLU A 187 10.70 -18.54 4.57
N SER A 188 9.84 -19.30 3.91
CA SER A 188 8.45 -19.41 4.29
C SER A 188 8.15 -20.83 4.77
N ASP A 189 7.65 -20.94 5.99
CA ASP A 189 7.02 -22.17 6.51
C ASP A 189 5.65 -22.45 5.85
N PHE A 190 5.28 -21.66 4.82
CA PHE A 190 4.01 -21.80 4.13
C PHE A 190 4.12 -22.77 2.98
N SER A 191 3.32 -23.82 3.01
CA SER A 191 3.18 -24.75 1.88
C SER A 191 1.93 -24.37 1.09
N PHE A 192 2.12 -23.62 0.02
CA PHE A 192 1.09 -23.28 -0.94
C PHE A 192 1.13 -24.25 -2.12
N GLU A 193 -0.01 -24.87 -2.46
CA GLU A 193 -0.06 -25.93 -3.49
C GLU A 193 -0.01 -25.38 -4.92
N ARG A 194 -0.51 -24.15 -5.15
CA ARG A 194 -0.68 -23.52 -6.45
C ARG A 194 0.09 -22.23 -6.59
N THR A 195 1.15 -22.09 -5.83
CA THR A 195 1.96 -20.88 -5.81
C THR A 195 3.32 -21.12 -6.44
N ASN A 196 3.63 -20.34 -7.46
CA ASN A 196 4.95 -20.30 -8.10
C ASN A 196 5.77 -19.15 -7.52
N PHE A 197 7.04 -19.39 -7.28
CA PHE A 197 7.97 -18.36 -6.82
C PHE A 197 8.95 -18.01 -7.93
N ILE A 198 9.13 -16.72 -8.17
CA ILE A 198 10.12 -16.15 -9.07
C ILE A 198 11.09 -15.33 -8.23
N TYR A 199 12.36 -15.72 -8.23
CA TYR A 199 13.42 -15.03 -7.50
C TYR A 199 14.35 -14.35 -8.49
N ASP A 200 14.54 -13.03 -8.37
CA ASP A 200 15.50 -12.30 -9.19
C ASP A 200 16.09 -11.13 -8.38
N ASN A 201 17.38 -11.24 -8.09
CA ASN A 201 18.14 -10.23 -7.39
C ASN A 201 18.41 -8.96 -8.22
N ASN A 202 18.10 -8.96 -9.51
CA ASN A 202 18.45 -7.89 -10.45
C ASN A 202 17.26 -7.05 -10.95
N GLU A 203 16.14 -7.00 -10.23
CA GLU A 203 14.92 -6.31 -10.66
C GLU A 203 14.27 -6.84 -11.96
N GLY A 204 14.75 -7.96 -12.50
CA GLY A 204 14.25 -8.57 -13.74
C GLY A 204 12.98 -9.39 -13.57
N TYR A 205 12.51 -9.64 -12.31
CA TYR A 205 11.32 -10.45 -12.06
C TYR A 205 10.05 -9.86 -12.71
N LEU A 206 10.01 -8.56 -12.96
CA LEU A 206 8.90 -7.93 -13.69
C LEU A 206 8.93 -8.23 -15.19
N ASP A 207 10.09 -8.57 -15.75
CA ASP A 207 10.19 -8.95 -17.16
C ASP A 207 9.65 -10.37 -17.38
N SER A 208 9.83 -11.26 -16.39
CA SER A 208 9.25 -12.61 -16.39
C SER A 208 7.70 -12.61 -16.33
N ILE A 209 7.07 -11.51 -15.91
CA ILE A 209 5.62 -11.39 -15.88
C ILE A 209 5.05 -11.16 -17.27
N ASN A 210 5.78 -10.55 -18.18
CA ASN A 210 5.37 -10.46 -19.58
C ASN A 210 5.14 -11.84 -20.18
N ASP A 211 5.94 -12.84 -19.77
CA ASP A 211 5.79 -14.25 -20.19
C ASP A 211 4.48 -14.86 -19.62
N ILE A 212 4.05 -14.44 -18.42
CA ILE A 212 2.81 -14.92 -17.77
C ILE A 212 1.58 -14.25 -18.39
N LEU A 213 1.69 -12.99 -18.76
CA LEU A 213 0.60 -12.20 -19.35
C LEU A 213 0.50 -12.42 -20.88
N GLY A 214 1.47 -13.11 -21.49
CA GLY A 214 1.60 -13.33 -22.94
C GLY A 214 2.17 -12.12 -23.68
N ASP A 215 2.75 -12.35 -24.85
CA ASP A 215 3.47 -11.38 -25.71
C ASP A 215 2.63 -10.18 -26.21
N ASN A 216 1.49 -9.90 -25.63
CA ASN A 216 0.53 -8.86 -26.05
C ASN A 216 0.67 -7.53 -25.30
N LEU A 217 1.73 -7.36 -24.51
CA LEU A 217 2.01 -6.12 -23.76
C LEU A 217 3.13 -5.27 -24.42
N VAL A 218 3.16 -5.23 -25.75
CA VAL A 218 4.00 -4.28 -26.51
C VAL A 218 3.13 -3.21 -27.10
#